data_a2d8977585c8e0bc38ca0ff5e14a0ac6
#
_entry.id   a2d8977585c8e0bc38ca0ff5e14a0ac6
#
_cell.length_a   1.000
_cell.length_b   1.000
_cell.length_c   1.000
_cell.angle_alpha   90.00
_cell.angle_beta   90.00
_cell.angle_gamma   90.00
#
_symmetry.space_group_name_H-M   'P 1'
#
loop_
_entity.id
_entity.type
_entity.pdbx_description
1 polymer ?
#
loop_
_entity_poly.entity_id
_entity_poly.type
_entity_poly.pdbx_seq_one_letter_code
_entity_poly.pdbx_strand_id
1 'polypeptide(L)'
;MAKRYLIGLDIGTSGAKCILVEESGEVVASSTQEYPLFTPRPGWAEQNPSDWWDAVVRGLRSILGKSDVPQEQIVGVSFSGQMHGLVALDAADAVLRPAILWNDGRTAEEVAFLNGTIGQEKLSAWTGNIAFAGFTAPKLLWMRSHEPELFARIAKVMLPKDYLVYRLTGVHATDYSDASGMLLLDVAHKRWSAEMLALCGLTEAQMPQLFESFAPVGTLTADTAAALGLPQSVTVCAGAGDNAAAAIGTGTVGEGRCNISLGTSGTVFISSDTFRVDPHNALHAFAHADGGFHLMGCMLSAASCNKWWMEDILRDSDYAAAQAEIQPEALGRNHVFYLPYLMGERSPINDTNARATFTGMTMDTTRADMTQAMLEGVAFALRDSVEVARSLGLAIPRSTLCGGGSKSPLWRTILANVLGMPLDLPVTEQGPGYGAALLAMAACGAGSAAELARSMLQIKETVEPDPALTALYDARYAEFKQIYPACKTLFANLAKGAV
;
A
#
# COMPACT_ATOMS: atom_id res chain seq x y z
N MET A 1 10.85 -32.01 -16.10
CA MET A 1 9.43 -31.60 -16.14
C MET A 1 9.31 -30.44 -17.13
N ALA A 2 8.15 -30.25 -17.77
CA ALA A 2 7.93 -29.05 -18.59
C ALA A 2 7.96 -27.81 -17.70
N LYS A 3 8.49 -26.67 -18.20
CA LYS A 3 8.48 -25.41 -17.49
C LYS A 3 7.04 -24.94 -17.29
N ARG A 4 6.77 -24.33 -16.15
CA ARG A 4 5.48 -23.72 -15.80
C ARG A 4 5.64 -22.21 -15.63
N TYR A 5 4.66 -21.46 -16.10
CA TYR A 5 4.68 -20.02 -16.06
C TYR A 5 3.41 -19.46 -15.40
N LEU A 6 3.58 -18.38 -14.70
CA LEU A 6 2.53 -17.68 -13.96
C LEU A 6 2.45 -16.22 -14.40
N ILE A 7 1.26 -15.67 -14.37
CA ILE A 7 1.01 -14.26 -14.68
C ILE A 7 0.68 -13.52 -13.39
N GLY A 8 1.41 -12.45 -13.14
CA GLY A 8 1.10 -11.46 -12.12
C GLY A 8 0.57 -10.19 -12.75
N LEU A 9 -0.58 -9.71 -12.29
CA LEU A 9 -1.24 -8.51 -12.73
C LEU A 9 -1.29 -7.50 -11.58
N ASP A 10 -0.81 -6.29 -11.81
CA ASP A 10 -0.86 -5.21 -10.83
C ASP A 10 -1.67 -4.04 -11.37
N ILE A 11 -2.82 -3.80 -10.74
CA ILE A 11 -3.80 -2.79 -11.15
C ILE A 11 -3.59 -1.55 -10.29
N GLY A 12 -2.67 -0.69 -10.72
CA GLY A 12 -2.36 0.56 -10.03
C GLY A 12 -3.30 1.72 -10.40
N THR A 13 -3.02 2.90 -9.89
CA THR A 13 -3.82 4.11 -10.18
C THR A 13 -3.57 4.63 -11.61
N SER A 14 -2.36 4.48 -12.14
CA SER A 14 -1.99 5.04 -13.46
C SER A 14 -1.99 4.02 -14.59
N GLY A 15 -2.06 2.73 -14.28
CA GLY A 15 -1.98 1.67 -15.30
C GLY A 15 -1.93 0.27 -14.71
N ALA A 16 -2.12 -0.72 -15.59
CA ALA A 16 -1.96 -2.13 -15.30
C ALA A 16 -0.57 -2.61 -15.72
N LYS A 17 0.20 -3.18 -14.78
CA LYS A 17 1.44 -3.87 -15.04
C LYS A 17 1.19 -5.37 -15.11
N CYS A 18 1.54 -5.98 -16.23
CA CYS A 18 1.44 -7.42 -16.46
C CYS A 18 2.85 -8.00 -16.49
N ILE A 19 3.10 -9.07 -15.76
CA ILE A 19 4.38 -9.79 -15.79
C ILE A 19 4.15 -11.28 -16.00
N LEU A 20 5.06 -11.90 -16.74
CA LEU A 20 5.15 -13.35 -16.94
C LEU A 20 6.37 -13.87 -16.20
N VAL A 21 6.17 -14.80 -15.29
CA VAL A 21 7.20 -15.32 -14.39
C VAL A 21 7.30 -16.83 -14.56
N GLU A 22 8.50 -17.35 -14.73
CA GLU A 22 8.77 -18.79 -14.67
C GLU A 22 8.68 -19.29 -13.21
N GLU A 23 8.30 -20.51 -12.98
CA GLU A 23 8.19 -21.11 -11.63
C GLU A 23 9.50 -21.06 -10.83
N SER A 24 10.64 -20.82 -11.48
CA SER A 24 11.94 -20.53 -10.85
C SER A 24 12.03 -19.13 -10.22
N GLY A 25 11.05 -18.24 -10.48
CA GLY A 25 11.05 -16.84 -10.06
C GLY A 25 11.63 -15.86 -11.10
N GLU A 26 12.10 -16.35 -12.25
CA GLU A 26 12.60 -15.50 -13.32
C GLU A 26 11.46 -14.76 -14.03
N VAL A 27 11.61 -13.42 -14.15
CA VAL A 27 10.68 -12.59 -14.94
C VAL A 27 11.04 -12.67 -16.41
N VAL A 28 10.20 -13.31 -17.19
CA VAL A 28 10.41 -13.58 -18.62
C VAL A 28 9.97 -12.40 -19.49
N ALA A 29 8.85 -11.76 -19.14
CA ALA A 29 8.32 -10.62 -19.88
C ALA A 29 7.53 -9.68 -18.95
N SER A 30 7.50 -8.42 -19.30
CA SER A 30 6.66 -7.43 -18.63
C SER A 30 6.08 -6.40 -19.61
N SER A 31 4.92 -5.84 -19.25
CA SER A 31 4.27 -4.78 -19.99
C SER A 31 3.46 -3.92 -19.04
N THR A 32 3.46 -2.60 -19.25
CA THR A 32 2.60 -1.66 -18.53
C THR A 32 1.67 -0.99 -19.53
N GLN A 33 0.39 -0.91 -19.19
CA GLN A 33 -0.65 -0.31 -20.00
C GLN A 33 -1.34 0.76 -19.19
N GLU A 34 -1.26 1.99 -19.64
CA GLU A 34 -1.89 3.15 -19.01
C GLU A 34 -3.39 3.20 -19.29
N TYR A 35 -4.11 3.84 -18.37
CA TYR A 35 -5.52 4.20 -18.48
C TYR A 35 -5.81 5.54 -17.80
N PRO A 36 -6.89 6.24 -18.20
CA PRO A 36 -7.19 7.56 -17.68
C PRO A 36 -7.59 7.53 -16.20
N LEU A 37 -7.26 8.61 -15.51
CA LEU A 37 -7.82 9.01 -14.23
C LEU A 37 -8.74 10.20 -14.47
N PHE A 38 -10.00 10.08 -14.07
CA PHE A 38 -10.98 11.14 -14.19
C PHE A 38 -11.07 11.94 -12.88
N THR A 39 -11.04 13.25 -13.00
CA THR A 39 -11.20 14.19 -11.87
C THR A 39 -12.41 15.08 -12.13
N PRO A 40 -13.66 14.58 -12.02
CA PRO A 40 -14.86 15.31 -12.43
C PRO A 40 -15.10 16.57 -11.60
N ARG A 41 -14.54 16.65 -10.40
CA ARG A 41 -14.51 17.84 -9.53
C ARG A 41 -13.18 17.91 -8.77
N PRO A 42 -12.76 19.08 -8.29
CA PRO A 42 -11.57 19.16 -7.43
C PRO A 42 -11.65 18.18 -6.25
N GLY A 43 -10.60 17.41 -6.05
CA GLY A 43 -10.52 16.40 -5.00
C GLY A 43 -11.26 15.09 -5.26
N TRP A 44 -11.93 14.94 -6.40
CA TRP A 44 -12.56 13.69 -6.83
C TRP A 44 -11.64 12.89 -7.74
N ALA A 45 -11.69 11.55 -7.62
CA ALA A 45 -10.89 10.63 -8.42
C ALA A 45 -11.71 9.40 -8.79
N GLU A 46 -11.91 9.18 -10.09
CA GLU A 46 -12.74 8.10 -10.62
C GLU A 46 -12.05 7.38 -11.77
N GLN A 47 -12.38 6.11 -11.97
CA GLN A 47 -11.97 5.31 -13.13
C GLN A 47 -13.10 4.41 -13.61
N ASN A 48 -13.13 4.13 -14.93
CA ASN A 48 -14.05 3.13 -15.47
C ASN A 48 -13.45 1.73 -15.32
N PRO A 49 -14.14 0.76 -14.69
CA PRO A 49 -13.65 -0.61 -14.60
C PRO A 49 -13.39 -1.29 -15.95
N SER A 50 -14.06 -0.85 -17.03
CA SER A 50 -13.78 -1.30 -18.41
C SER A 50 -12.37 -0.94 -18.87
N ASP A 51 -11.83 0.23 -18.46
CA ASP A 51 -10.50 0.68 -18.88
C ASP A 51 -9.42 -0.24 -18.27
N TRP A 52 -9.63 -0.73 -17.04
CA TRP A 52 -8.75 -1.72 -16.40
C TRP A 52 -8.75 -3.05 -17.17
N TRP A 53 -9.95 -3.52 -17.56
CA TRP A 53 -10.09 -4.75 -18.34
C TRP A 53 -9.36 -4.65 -19.67
N ASP A 54 -9.57 -3.57 -20.40
CA ASP A 54 -8.93 -3.34 -21.70
C ASP A 54 -7.40 -3.25 -21.56
N ALA A 55 -6.90 -2.62 -20.49
CA ALA A 55 -5.47 -2.54 -20.21
C ALA A 55 -4.89 -3.93 -19.88
N VAL A 56 -5.59 -4.74 -19.10
CA VAL A 56 -5.17 -6.13 -18.79
C VAL A 56 -5.11 -6.95 -20.08
N VAL A 57 -6.13 -6.88 -20.96
CA VAL A 57 -6.14 -7.59 -22.23
C VAL A 57 -4.97 -7.16 -23.14
N ARG A 58 -4.72 -5.85 -23.26
CA ARG A 58 -3.57 -5.34 -24.04
C ARG A 58 -2.24 -5.78 -23.42
N GLY A 59 -2.11 -5.70 -22.09
CA GLY A 59 -0.92 -6.08 -21.36
C GLY A 59 -0.60 -7.58 -21.51
N LEU A 60 -1.61 -8.44 -21.36
CA LEU A 60 -1.46 -9.88 -21.56
C LEU A 60 -1.04 -10.22 -23.00
N ARG A 61 -1.69 -9.66 -23.99
CA ARG A 61 -1.28 -9.84 -25.41
C ARG A 61 0.16 -9.37 -25.63
N SER A 62 0.57 -8.28 -24.99
CA SER A 62 1.93 -7.75 -25.13
C SER A 62 2.98 -8.70 -24.52
N ILE A 63 2.76 -9.25 -23.31
CA ILE A 63 3.74 -10.18 -22.69
C ILE A 63 3.77 -11.52 -23.42
N LEU A 64 2.63 -12.02 -23.87
CA LEU A 64 2.56 -13.26 -24.66
C LEU A 64 3.26 -13.11 -26.02
N GLY A 65 3.09 -11.96 -26.69
CA GLY A 65 3.75 -11.69 -27.97
C GLY A 65 5.24 -11.37 -27.86
N LYS A 66 5.74 -11.04 -26.68
CA LYS A 66 7.17 -10.78 -26.41
C LYS A 66 7.93 -12.00 -25.91
N SER A 67 7.22 -13.07 -25.56
CA SER A 67 7.81 -14.30 -25.04
C SER A 67 7.58 -15.44 -26.01
N ASP A 68 8.57 -16.34 -26.11
CA ASP A 68 8.45 -17.60 -26.85
C ASP A 68 7.82 -18.72 -25.99
N VAL A 69 7.08 -18.35 -24.93
CA VAL A 69 6.47 -19.29 -23.99
C VAL A 69 5.21 -19.91 -24.62
N PRO A 70 5.15 -21.24 -24.72
CA PRO A 70 3.92 -21.92 -25.15
C PRO A 70 2.77 -21.63 -24.17
N GLN A 71 1.63 -21.23 -24.68
CA GLN A 71 0.49 -20.84 -23.85
C GLN A 71 0.00 -21.98 -22.93
N GLU A 72 0.17 -23.23 -23.34
CA GLU A 72 -0.17 -24.42 -22.56
C GLU A 72 0.70 -24.59 -21.31
N GLN A 73 1.82 -23.90 -21.22
CA GLN A 73 2.70 -23.87 -20.04
C GLN A 73 2.32 -22.77 -19.03
N ILE A 74 1.39 -21.88 -19.38
CA ILE A 74 0.86 -20.88 -18.47
C ILE A 74 -0.24 -21.53 -17.64
N VAL A 75 -0.01 -21.65 -16.34
CA VAL A 75 -0.86 -22.46 -15.45
C VAL A 75 -1.69 -21.63 -14.46
N GLY A 76 -1.31 -20.39 -14.20
CA GLY A 76 -2.00 -19.57 -13.21
C GLY A 76 -1.87 -18.06 -13.45
N VAL A 77 -2.84 -17.32 -12.95
CA VAL A 77 -2.88 -15.86 -12.94
C VAL A 77 -3.39 -15.36 -11.59
N SER A 78 -2.78 -14.30 -11.09
CA SER A 78 -3.22 -13.62 -9.88
C SER A 78 -3.09 -12.11 -10.01
N PHE A 79 -3.71 -11.41 -9.08
CA PHE A 79 -3.82 -9.96 -9.07
C PHE A 79 -3.18 -9.34 -7.83
N SER A 80 -2.61 -8.18 -8.03
CA SER A 80 -2.46 -7.10 -7.09
C SER A 80 -3.33 -5.95 -7.54
N GLY A 81 -3.92 -5.19 -6.63
CA GLY A 81 -4.73 -4.04 -7.04
C GLY A 81 -4.72 -2.89 -6.05
N GLN A 82 -4.89 -1.67 -6.60
CA GLN A 82 -5.15 -0.49 -5.78
C GLN A 82 -6.33 -0.76 -4.85
N MET A 83 -6.13 -0.55 -3.56
CA MET A 83 -7.10 -0.88 -2.53
C MET A 83 -8.26 0.12 -2.48
N HIS A 84 -9.31 -0.21 -1.75
CA HIS A 84 -10.37 0.71 -1.30
C HIS A 84 -11.33 1.22 -2.38
N GLY A 85 -11.08 1.03 -3.67
CA GLY A 85 -11.91 1.50 -4.76
C GLY A 85 -13.33 0.89 -4.70
N LEU A 86 -14.38 1.69 -4.86
CA LEU A 86 -15.75 1.20 -4.89
C LEU A 86 -16.19 0.90 -6.32
N VAL A 87 -16.37 -0.38 -6.63
CA VAL A 87 -17.05 -0.86 -7.83
C VAL A 87 -18.41 -1.39 -7.44
N ALA A 88 -19.48 -0.76 -7.90
CA ALA A 88 -20.86 -1.15 -7.62
C ALA A 88 -21.50 -1.75 -8.87
N LEU A 89 -22.04 -2.96 -8.76
CA LEU A 89 -22.70 -3.69 -9.84
C LEU A 89 -24.20 -3.85 -9.55
N ASP A 90 -25.01 -3.84 -10.60
CA ASP A 90 -26.44 -4.16 -10.53
C ASP A 90 -26.70 -5.68 -10.64
N ALA A 91 -27.97 -6.07 -10.63
CA ALA A 91 -28.37 -7.48 -10.69
C ALA A 91 -28.02 -8.20 -12.02
N ALA A 92 -27.62 -7.45 -13.04
CA ALA A 92 -27.15 -7.99 -14.32
C ALA A 92 -25.61 -7.90 -14.41
N ASP A 93 -24.93 -7.64 -13.29
CA ASP A 93 -23.47 -7.43 -13.19
C ASP A 93 -22.95 -6.23 -14.02
N ALA A 94 -23.85 -5.31 -14.39
CA ALA A 94 -23.46 -4.08 -15.05
C ALA A 94 -22.91 -3.06 -14.02
N VAL A 95 -21.81 -2.40 -14.37
CA VAL A 95 -21.22 -1.33 -13.56
C VAL A 95 -22.17 -0.15 -13.50
N LEU A 96 -22.59 0.23 -12.29
CA LEU A 96 -23.56 1.30 -12.06
C LEU A 96 -23.01 2.70 -12.30
N ARG A 97 -21.71 2.89 -12.05
CA ARG A 97 -21.01 4.16 -12.21
C ARG A 97 -19.49 3.95 -12.28
N PRO A 98 -18.67 4.95 -12.69
CA PRO A 98 -17.23 4.89 -12.53
C PRO A 98 -16.83 4.64 -11.07
N ALA A 99 -15.80 3.82 -10.84
CA ALA A 99 -15.33 3.49 -9.50
C ALA A 99 -14.78 4.74 -8.80
N ILE A 100 -15.17 4.95 -7.53
CA ILE A 100 -14.61 6.00 -6.68
C ILE A 100 -13.33 5.45 -6.06
N LEU A 101 -12.18 6.10 -6.30
CA LEU A 101 -10.86 5.58 -5.95
C LEU A 101 -10.41 5.91 -4.53
N TRP A 102 -9.28 5.32 -4.13
CA TRP A 102 -8.68 5.49 -2.80
C TRP A 102 -8.21 6.93 -2.49
N ASN A 103 -7.82 7.69 -3.53
CA ASN A 103 -7.36 9.07 -3.45
C ASN A 103 -8.49 10.11 -3.67
N ASP A 104 -9.75 9.67 -3.61
CA ASP A 104 -10.93 10.54 -3.68
C ASP A 104 -11.25 11.11 -2.30
N GLY A 105 -11.44 12.42 -2.24
CA GLY A 105 -11.68 13.16 -1.00
C GLY A 105 -13.14 13.55 -0.73
N ARG A 106 -14.11 13.11 -1.56
CA ARG A 106 -15.52 13.53 -1.47
C ARG A 106 -16.22 13.16 -0.18
N THR A 107 -15.73 12.18 0.55
CA THR A 107 -16.39 11.51 1.68
C THR A 107 -16.02 12.10 3.04
N ALA A 108 -15.63 13.37 3.10
CA ALA A 108 -15.19 14.02 4.35
C ALA A 108 -16.29 14.05 5.42
N GLU A 109 -17.54 14.28 5.03
CA GLU A 109 -18.70 14.31 5.95
C GLU A 109 -19.00 12.91 6.51
N GLU A 110 -18.94 11.87 5.67
CA GLU A 110 -19.14 10.49 6.07
C GLU A 110 -18.03 9.99 7.02
N VAL A 111 -16.79 10.41 6.79
CA VAL A 111 -15.67 10.15 7.71
C VAL A 111 -15.89 10.84 9.05
N ALA A 112 -16.33 12.09 9.06
CA ALA A 112 -16.64 12.82 10.28
C ALA A 112 -17.81 12.15 11.05
N PHE A 113 -18.86 11.70 10.35
CA PHE A 113 -19.95 10.93 10.93
C PHE A 113 -19.45 9.60 11.54
N LEU A 114 -18.67 8.82 10.79
CA LEU A 114 -18.16 7.53 11.26
C LEU A 114 -17.24 7.70 12.48
N ASN A 115 -16.24 8.55 12.41
CA ASN A 115 -15.28 8.73 13.50
C ASN A 115 -15.84 9.52 14.70
N GLY A 116 -16.75 10.45 14.46
CA GLY A 116 -17.32 11.31 15.50
C GLY A 116 -18.60 10.78 16.10
N THR A 117 -19.63 10.50 15.27
CA THR A 117 -20.95 10.11 15.76
C THR A 117 -21.01 8.63 16.11
N ILE A 118 -20.52 7.73 15.25
CA ILE A 118 -20.43 6.31 15.57
C ILE A 118 -19.33 6.09 16.60
N GLY A 119 -18.18 6.72 16.40
CA GLY A 119 -17.01 6.73 17.30
C GLY A 119 -15.93 5.73 16.87
N GLN A 120 -14.69 6.21 16.95
CA GLN A 120 -13.51 5.43 16.56
C GLN A 120 -13.36 4.11 17.31
N GLU A 121 -13.68 4.10 18.62
CA GLU A 121 -13.62 2.89 19.46
C GLU A 121 -14.53 1.78 18.92
N LYS A 122 -15.77 2.10 18.53
CA LYS A 122 -16.69 1.12 17.96
C LYS A 122 -16.22 0.64 16.60
N LEU A 123 -15.79 1.55 15.72
CA LEU A 123 -15.26 1.17 14.41
C LEU A 123 -14.07 0.23 14.55
N SER A 124 -13.14 0.56 15.44
CA SER A 124 -11.96 -0.26 15.75
C SER A 124 -12.37 -1.65 16.30
N ALA A 125 -13.36 -1.71 17.19
CA ALA A 125 -13.88 -2.97 17.72
C ALA A 125 -14.54 -3.85 16.63
N TRP A 126 -15.19 -3.23 15.65
CA TRP A 126 -15.91 -3.93 14.58
C TRP A 126 -15.02 -4.34 13.39
N THR A 127 -13.90 -3.62 13.16
CA THR A 127 -13.10 -3.78 11.95
C THR A 127 -11.59 -3.78 12.16
N GLY A 128 -11.10 -3.44 13.36
CA GLY A 128 -9.69 -3.19 13.63
C GLY A 128 -9.18 -1.84 13.14
N ASN A 129 -10.03 -0.98 12.57
CA ASN A 129 -9.63 0.26 11.93
C ASN A 129 -10.62 1.41 12.22
N ILE A 130 -10.20 2.65 11.92
CA ILE A 130 -11.05 3.84 11.90
C ILE A 130 -11.33 4.27 10.46
N ALA A 131 -12.26 5.21 10.26
CA ALA A 131 -12.63 5.65 8.93
C ALA A 131 -11.62 6.64 8.34
N PHE A 132 -11.30 6.44 7.05
CA PHE A 132 -10.53 7.35 6.19
C PHE A 132 -11.27 7.59 4.88
N ALA A 133 -11.12 8.77 4.28
CA ALA A 133 -11.82 9.13 3.05
C ALA A 133 -11.56 8.13 1.91
N GLY A 134 -10.35 7.56 1.86
CA GLY A 134 -9.98 6.55 0.88
C GLY A 134 -10.72 5.22 1.01
N PHE A 135 -11.28 4.85 2.16
CA PHE A 135 -11.89 3.55 2.40
C PHE A 135 -13.25 3.39 1.71
N THR A 136 -13.71 2.15 1.52
CA THR A 136 -14.92 1.83 0.75
C THR A 136 -16.21 2.20 1.49
N ALA A 137 -16.30 1.95 2.81
CA ALA A 137 -17.52 2.24 3.58
C ALA A 137 -17.97 3.71 3.54
N PRO A 138 -17.09 4.73 3.69
CA PRO A 138 -17.49 6.12 3.49
C PRO A 138 -18.06 6.40 2.09
N LYS A 139 -17.55 5.78 1.04
CA LYS A 139 -18.05 5.93 -0.34
C LYS A 139 -19.44 5.35 -0.53
N LEU A 140 -19.74 4.24 0.15
CA LEU A 140 -21.09 3.64 0.15
C LEU A 140 -22.09 4.56 0.87
N LEU A 141 -21.70 5.14 2.02
CA LEU A 141 -22.52 6.12 2.73
C LEU A 141 -22.76 7.37 1.88
N TRP A 142 -21.72 7.87 1.21
CA TRP A 142 -21.84 8.99 0.29
C TRP A 142 -22.79 8.66 -0.87
N MET A 143 -22.64 7.49 -1.48
CA MET A 143 -23.47 7.05 -2.59
C MET A 143 -24.95 6.93 -2.16
N ARG A 144 -25.22 6.42 -0.94
CA ARG A 144 -26.55 6.34 -0.37
C ARG A 144 -27.21 7.72 -0.21
N SER A 145 -26.44 8.73 0.16
CA SER A 145 -26.94 10.09 0.41
C SER A 145 -27.07 10.91 -0.86
N HIS A 146 -26.14 10.77 -1.80
CA HIS A 146 -26.02 11.64 -2.98
C HIS A 146 -26.52 10.99 -4.29
N GLU A 147 -26.53 9.65 -4.36
CA GLU A 147 -26.97 8.87 -5.52
C GLU A 147 -27.91 7.74 -5.10
N PRO A 148 -29.03 8.05 -4.39
CA PRO A 148 -29.89 7.02 -3.77
C PRO A 148 -30.50 6.05 -4.79
N GLU A 149 -30.80 6.51 -6.01
CA GLU A 149 -31.35 5.65 -7.08
C GLU A 149 -30.32 4.61 -7.56
N LEU A 150 -29.05 5.00 -7.67
CA LEU A 150 -27.97 4.08 -8.02
C LEU A 150 -27.68 3.15 -6.83
N PHE A 151 -27.63 3.69 -5.61
CA PHE A 151 -27.42 2.90 -4.41
C PHE A 151 -28.45 1.79 -4.23
N ALA A 152 -29.73 2.08 -4.47
CA ALA A 152 -30.81 1.10 -4.37
C ALA A 152 -30.71 -0.06 -5.39
N ARG A 153 -29.92 0.11 -6.45
CA ARG A 153 -29.67 -0.90 -7.49
C ARG A 153 -28.44 -1.76 -7.21
N ILE A 154 -27.68 -1.48 -6.17
CA ILE A 154 -26.46 -2.25 -5.86
C ILE A 154 -26.85 -3.69 -5.53
N ALA A 155 -26.44 -4.61 -6.38
CA ALA A 155 -26.54 -6.06 -6.16
C ALA A 155 -25.21 -6.64 -5.67
N LYS A 156 -24.05 -6.07 -6.10
CA LYS A 156 -22.71 -6.46 -5.64
C LYS A 156 -21.82 -5.25 -5.42
N VAL A 157 -21.02 -5.31 -4.36
CA VAL A 157 -19.94 -4.38 -4.04
C VAL A 157 -18.62 -5.10 -4.24
N MET A 158 -17.71 -4.52 -5.02
CA MET A 158 -16.41 -5.12 -5.32
C MET A 158 -15.29 -4.08 -5.23
N LEU A 159 -14.07 -4.56 -5.11
CA LEU A 159 -12.85 -3.76 -5.25
C LEU A 159 -12.32 -3.80 -6.69
N PRO A 160 -11.37 -2.94 -7.09
CA PRO A 160 -10.88 -2.89 -8.48
C PRO A 160 -10.37 -4.24 -9.00
N LYS A 161 -9.51 -4.95 -8.24
CA LYS A 161 -9.00 -6.26 -8.66
C LYS A 161 -10.09 -7.33 -8.67
N ASP A 162 -11.05 -7.26 -7.73
CA ASP A 162 -12.16 -8.21 -7.62
C ASP A 162 -13.02 -8.22 -8.88
N TYR A 163 -13.29 -7.02 -9.43
CA TYR A 163 -13.99 -6.88 -10.70
C TYR A 163 -13.25 -7.62 -11.82
N LEU A 164 -11.92 -7.58 -11.84
CA LEU A 164 -11.13 -8.28 -12.85
C LEU A 164 -11.09 -9.80 -12.62
N VAL A 165 -11.02 -10.24 -11.36
CA VAL A 165 -11.20 -11.67 -11.01
C VAL A 165 -12.57 -12.17 -11.48
N TYR A 166 -13.63 -11.40 -11.21
CA TYR A 166 -14.98 -11.70 -11.72
C TYR A 166 -14.99 -11.78 -13.26
N ARG A 167 -14.39 -10.82 -13.96
CA ARG A 167 -14.31 -10.80 -15.43
C ARG A 167 -13.60 -12.04 -15.98
N LEU A 168 -12.62 -12.59 -15.27
CA LEU A 168 -11.90 -13.80 -15.69
C LEU A 168 -12.69 -15.08 -15.40
N THR A 169 -13.42 -15.14 -14.28
CA THR A 169 -13.94 -16.41 -13.73
C THR A 169 -15.47 -16.49 -13.70
N GLY A 170 -16.17 -15.34 -13.71
CA GLY A 170 -17.58 -15.26 -13.40
C GLY A 170 -17.91 -15.37 -11.90
N VAL A 171 -16.90 -15.41 -11.01
CA VAL A 171 -17.09 -15.55 -9.57
C VAL A 171 -16.89 -14.21 -8.86
N HIS A 172 -17.89 -13.79 -8.06
CA HIS A 172 -17.76 -12.61 -7.21
C HIS A 172 -16.91 -12.97 -5.99
N ALA A 173 -15.62 -12.72 -6.05
CA ALA A 173 -14.63 -13.05 -5.04
C ALA A 173 -13.82 -11.82 -4.62
N THR A 174 -13.41 -11.79 -3.36
CA THR A 174 -12.39 -10.88 -2.82
C THR A 174 -11.46 -11.65 -1.89
N ASP A 175 -10.32 -11.05 -1.54
CA ASP A 175 -9.44 -11.64 -0.55
C ASP A 175 -9.44 -10.83 0.76
N TYR A 176 -8.99 -11.47 1.84
CA TYR A 176 -8.97 -10.84 3.16
C TYR A 176 -8.08 -9.60 3.23
N SER A 177 -6.96 -9.57 2.50
CA SER A 177 -6.02 -8.44 2.59
C SER A 177 -6.61 -7.17 1.99
N ASP A 178 -7.24 -7.26 0.83
CA ASP A 178 -7.88 -6.11 0.17
C ASP A 178 -9.20 -5.73 0.85
N ALA A 179 -10.02 -6.73 1.23
CA ALA A 179 -11.27 -6.52 1.98
C ALA A 179 -11.05 -5.80 3.33
N SER A 180 -9.88 -5.98 3.98
CA SER A 180 -9.50 -5.26 5.20
C SER A 180 -9.55 -3.74 5.02
N GLY A 181 -9.21 -3.24 3.82
CA GLY A 181 -9.23 -1.82 3.49
C GLY A 181 -10.62 -1.26 3.16
N MET A 182 -11.67 -2.07 3.17
CA MET A 182 -13.04 -1.60 2.90
C MET A 182 -13.70 -0.93 4.11
N LEU A 183 -13.21 -1.15 5.34
CA LEU A 183 -13.87 -0.85 6.61
C LEU A 183 -15.23 -1.60 6.76
N LEU A 184 -15.36 -2.74 6.10
CA LEU A 184 -16.54 -3.61 6.13
C LEU A 184 -16.21 -5.02 6.65
N LEU A 185 -14.91 -5.35 6.80
CA LEU A 185 -14.42 -6.63 7.30
C LEU A 185 -14.14 -6.56 8.81
N ASP A 186 -14.61 -7.53 9.57
CA ASP A 186 -14.07 -7.87 10.89
C ASP A 186 -12.74 -8.60 10.67
N VAL A 187 -11.64 -7.83 10.65
CA VAL A 187 -10.31 -8.33 10.29
C VAL A 187 -9.84 -9.42 11.25
N ALA A 188 -10.11 -9.26 12.55
CA ALA A 188 -9.69 -10.21 13.57
C ALA A 188 -10.27 -11.62 13.32
N HIS A 189 -11.49 -11.71 12.81
CA HIS A 189 -12.19 -12.97 12.60
C HIS A 189 -12.33 -13.34 11.12
N LYS A 190 -11.76 -12.53 10.23
CA LYS A 190 -11.77 -12.76 8.77
C LYS A 190 -13.19 -13.01 8.22
N ARG A 191 -14.14 -12.15 8.57
CA ARG A 191 -15.54 -12.21 8.13
C ARG A 191 -16.11 -10.80 7.91
N TRP A 192 -17.20 -10.70 7.18
CA TRP A 192 -17.88 -9.42 7.04
C TRP A 192 -18.43 -8.95 8.40
N SER A 193 -18.24 -7.66 8.71
CA SER A 193 -18.80 -7.03 9.92
C SER A 193 -20.27 -6.76 9.73
N ALA A 194 -21.11 -7.48 10.47
CA ALA A 194 -22.57 -7.30 10.41
C ALA A 194 -22.98 -5.87 10.78
N GLU A 195 -22.30 -5.26 11.76
CA GLU A 195 -22.52 -3.91 12.23
C GLU A 195 -22.23 -2.88 11.13
N MET A 196 -21.10 -3.03 10.45
CA MET A 196 -20.72 -2.12 9.37
C MET A 196 -21.59 -2.29 8.13
N LEU A 197 -21.93 -3.51 7.77
CA LEU A 197 -22.88 -3.76 6.67
C LEU A 197 -24.24 -3.11 6.95
N ALA A 198 -24.81 -3.35 8.15
CA ALA A 198 -26.06 -2.72 8.55
C ALA A 198 -26.00 -1.19 8.54
N LEU A 199 -24.90 -0.61 9.04
CA LEU A 199 -24.67 0.84 9.03
C LEU A 199 -24.63 1.40 7.62
N CYS A 200 -24.00 0.70 6.68
CA CYS A 200 -23.95 1.09 5.27
C CYS A 200 -25.28 0.81 4.52
N GLY A 201 -26.23 0.09 5.12
CA GLY A 201 -27.49 -0.31 4.48
C GLY A 201 -27.30 -1.46 3.47
N LEU A 202 -26.35 -2.33 3.72
CA LEU A 202 -26.02 -3.51 2.91
C LEU A 202 -26.29 -4.80 3.68
N THR A 203 -26.33 -5.88 2.94
CA THR A 203 -26.40 -7.26 3.44
C THR A 203 -25.20 -8.05 2.96
N GLU A 204 -24.87 -9.14 3.62
CA GLU A 204 -23.77 -10.02 3.22
C GLU A 204 -23.99 -10.62 1.80
N ALA A 205 -25.22 -10.78 1.36
CA ALA A 205 -25.54 -11.24 0.00
C ALA A 205 -25.02 -10.30 -1.11
N GLN A 206 -24.81 -9.01 -0.79
CA GLN A 206 -24.28 -8.03 -1.72
C GLN A 206 -22.73 -7.99 -1.69
N MET A 207 -22.11 -8.68 -0.76
CA MET A 207 -20.66 -8.76 -0.66
C MET A 207 -20.12 -9.95 -1.46
N PRO A 208 -18.86 -9.87 -1.96
CA PRO A 208 -18.20 -11.01 -2.60
C PRO A 208 -17.85 -12.09 -1.58
N GLN A 209 -17.64 -13.32 -2.06
CA GLN A 209 -17.11 -14.39 -1.25
C GLN A 209 -15.66 -14.08 -0.84
N LEU A 210 -15.33 -14.33 0.43
CA LEU A 210 -14.00 -14.11 1.00
C LEU A 210 -13.08 -15.32 0.77
N PHE A 211 -11.85 -15.05 0.37
CA PHE A 211 -10.81 -16.04 0.12
C PHE A 211 -9.51 -15.65 0.82
N GLU A 212 -8.61 -16.61 1.05
CA GLU A 212 -7.20 -16.28 1.25
C GLU A 212 -6.60 -15.80 -0.06
N SER A 213 -5.64 -14.87 0.00
CA SER A 213 -5.07 -14.23 -1.20
C SER A 213 -4.45 -15.21 -2.18
N PHE A 214 -3.91 -16.33 -1.68
CA PHE A 214 -3.31 -17.42 -2.46
C PHE A 214 -4.31 -18.53 -2.85
N ALA A 215 -5.58 -18.38 -2.50
CA ALA A 215 -6.58 -19.42 -2.81
C ALA A 215 -7.03 -19.37 -4.27
N PRO A 216 -7.20 -20.50 -4.94
CA PRO A 216 -7.82 -20.54 -6.25
C PRO A 216 -9.32 -20.17 -6.14
N VAL A 217 -9.77 -19.26 -6.98
CA VAL A 217 -11.19 -18.86 -7.12
C VAL A 217 -11.88 -19.71 -8.18
N GLY A 218 -11.19 -20.04 -9.24
CA GLY A 218 -11.72 -20.80 -10.38
C GLY A 218 -10.71 -20.88 -11.52
N THR A 219 -11.23 -21.11 -12.72
CA THR A 219 -10.45 -21.08 -13.96
C THR A 219 -11.06 -20.06 -14.92
N LEU A 220 -10.39 -19.77 -16.02
CA LEU A 220 -10.91 -18.83 -17.02
C LEU A 220 -12.25 -19.32 -17.59
N THR A 221 -13.19 -18.41 -17.81
CA THR A 221 -14.39 -18.72 -18.62
C THR A 221 -13.97 -19.02 -20.06
N ALA A 222 -14.80 -19.73 -20.82
CA ALA A 222 -14.52 -20.06 -22.22
C ALA A 222 -14.30 -18.80 -23.07
N ASP A 223 -15.14 -17.76 -22.87
CA ASP A 223 -15.07 -16.50 -23.61
C ASP A 223 -13.77 -15.73 -23.25
N THR A 224 -13.40 -15.70 -21.99
CA THR A 224 -12.18 -15.03 -21.54
C THR A 224 -10.93 -15.77 -22.04
N ALA A 225 -10.90 -17.10 -21.95
CA ALA A 225 -9.82 -17.92 -22.45
C ALA A 225 -9.60 -17.66 -23.95
N ALA A 226 -10.67 -17.64 -24.75
CA ALA A 226 -10.61 -17.34 -26.18
C ALA A 226 -10.13 -15.90 -26.46
N ALA A 227 -10.63 -14.91 -25.70
CA ALA A 227 -10.24 -13.50 -25.86
C ALA A 227 -8.77 -13.23 -25.54
N LEU A 228 -8.20 -13.97 -24.57
CA LEU A 228 -6.82 -13.84 -24.13
C LEU A 228 -5.86 -14.78 -24.86
N GLY A 229 -6.37 -15.79 -25.57
CA GLY A 229 -5.56 -16.84 -26.19
C GLY A 229 -4.87 -17.76 -25.17
N LEU A 230 -5.49 -17.97 -24.01
CA LEU A 230 -4.96 -18.81 -22.92
C LEU A 230 -5.81 -20.09 -22.77
N PRO A 231 -5.24 -21.18 -22.25
CA PRO A 231 -6.04 -22.36 -21.89
C PRO A 231 -7.11 -22.04 -20.84
N GLN A 232 -8.30 -22.58 -21.00
CA GLN A 232 -9.36 -22.43 -20.01
C GLN A 232 -8.98 -23.01 -18.65
N SER A 233 -8.03 -23.95 -18.59
CA SER A 233 -7.51 -24.56 -17.37
C SER A 233 -6.60 -23.66 -16.53
N VAL A 234 -6.28 -22.45 -16.98
CA VAL A 234 -5.47 -21.49 -16.19
C VAL A 234 -6.21 -21.17 -14.88
N THR A 235 -5.55 -21.46 -13.76
CA THR A 235 -6.08 -21.17 -12.42
C THR A 235 -6.05 -19.67 -12.16
N VAL A 236 -7.19 -19.12 -11.72
CA VAL A 236 -7.30 -17.74 -11.27
C VAL A 236 -7.30 -17.71 -9.75
N CYS A 237 -6.36 -16.96 -9.18
CA CYS A 237 -6.18 -16.77 -7.76
C CYS A 237 -6.93 -15.52 -7.27
N ALA A 238 -7.35 -15.48 -6.01
CA ALA A 238 -8.03 -14.32 -5.42
C ALA A 238 -7.20 -13.04 -5.48
N GLY A 239 -5.87 -13.18 -5.37
CA GLY A 239 -4.97 -12.04 -5.38
C GLY A 239 -4.95 -11.28 -4.05
N ALA A 240 -4.34 -10.10 -4.03
CA ALA A 240 -4.16 -9.31 -2.81
C ALA A 240 -4.27 -7.80 -3.07
N GLY A 241 -4.53 -7.01 -2.03
CA GLY A 241 -4.26 -5.58 -2.06
C GLY A 241 -2.79 -5.30 -2.36
N ASP A 242 -2.50 -4.18 -3.02
CA ASP A 242 -1.17 -3.84 -3.57
C ASP A 242 -0.04 -3.91 -2.53
N ASN A 243 -0.29 -3.41 -1.32
CA ASN A 243 0.71 -3.44 -0.24
C ASN A 243 0.99 -4.86 0.26
N ALA A 244 -0.04 -5.71 0.40
CA ALA A 244 0.12 -7.10 0.80
C ALA A 244 0.79 -7.94 -0.30
N ALA A 245 0.46 -7.69 -1.57
CA ALA A 245 1.15 -8.31 -2.70
C ALA A 245 2.63 -7.88 -2.76
N ALA A 246 2.93 -6.59 -2.56
CA ALA A 246 4.31 -6.10 -2.48
C ALA A 246 5.08 -6.77 -1.33
N ALA A 247 4.43 -7.00 -0.19
CA ALA A 247 5.03 -7.70 0.95
C ALA A 247 5.39 -9.15 0.59
N ILE A 248 4.53 -9.88 -0.12
CA ILE A 248 4.86 -11.20 -0.68
C ILE A 248 6.08 -11.11 -1.61
N GLY A 249 6.09 -10.15 -2.54
CA GLY A 249 7.19 -9.96 -3.50
C GLY A 249 8.53 -9.57 -2.87
N THR A 250 8.52 -9.03 -1.66
CA THR A 250 9.70 -8.62 -0.88
C THR A 250 10.04 -9.56 0.27
N GLY A 251 9.42 -10.75 0.34
CA GLY A 251 9.68 -11.73 1.39
C GLY A 251 9.27 -11.28 2.80
N THR A 252 8.38 -10.30 2.88
CA THR A 252 7.90 -9.74 4.14
C THR A 252 6.74 -10.58 4.68
N VAL A 253 7.05 -11.77 5.18
CA VAL A 253 6.11 -12.80 5.63
C VAL A 253 6.55 -13.42 6.95
N GLY A 254 5.58 -13.69 7.84
CA GLY A 254 5.81 -14.19 9.20
C GLY A 254 6.11 -13.10 10.22
N GLU A 255 6.10 -13.46 11.50
CA GLU A 255 6.16 -12.54 12.63
C GLU A 255 7.34 -11.55 12.58
N GLY A 256 7.05 -10.26 12.72
CA GLY A 256 8.03 -9.19 12.82
C GLY A 256 8.83 -8.87 11.55
N ARG A 257 8.52 -9.48 10.42
CA ARG A 257 9.14 -9.10 9.15
C ARG A 257 8.59 -7.75 8.70
N CYS A 258 9.51 -6.88 8.28
CA CYS A 258 9.18 -5.51 7.92
C CYS A 258 9.60 -5.21 6.48
N ASN A 259 8.82 -4.38 5.80
CA ASN A 259 9.17 -3.74 4.55
C ASN A 259 8.94 -2.23 4.69
N ILE A 260 9.92 -1.45 4.31
CA ILE A 260 9.82 0.01 4.20
C ILE A 260 9.89 0.38 2.73
N SER A 261 8.85 1.03 2.23
CA SER A 261 8.84 1.62 0.89
C SER A 261 9.06 3.12 1.00
N LEU A 262 10.18 3.60 0.44
CA LEU A 262 10.58 5.01 0.41
C LEU A 262 10.29 5.59 -0.98
N GLY A 263 9.01 5.69 -1.30
CA GLY A 263 8.47 6.28 -2.52
C GLY A 263 8.09 7.76 -2.34
N THR A 264 7.25 8.31 -3.22
CA THR A 264 6.64 9.65 -3.06
C THR A 264 6.02 9.78 -1.66
N SER A 265 5.18 8.84 -1.29
CA SER A 265 4.76 8.54 0.08
C SER A 265 5.65 7.46 0.69
N GLY A 266 5.59 7.28 2.01
CA GLY A 266 6.29 6.22 2.73
C GLY A 266 5.31 5.19 3.30
N THR A 267 5.69 3.91 3.26
CA THR A 267 4.94 2.89 3.97
C THR A 267 5.87 2.06 4.86
N VAL A 268 5.37 1.71 6.03
CA VAL A 268 6.00 0.74 6.94
C VAL A 268 5.02 -0.41 7.08
N PHE A 269 5.33 -1.53 6.46
CA PHE A 269 4.53 -2.75 6.50
C PHE A 269 5.20 -3.77 7.43
N ILE A 270 4.47 -4.27 8.42
CA ILE A 270 5.01 -5.18 9.43
C ILE A 270 4.10 -6.40 9.53
N SER A 271 4.60 -7.55 9.10
CA SER A 271 3.89 -8.83 9.14
C SER A 271 3.76 -9.35 10.57
N SER A 272 2.63 -9.98 10.87
CA SER A 272 2.32 -10.56 12.18
C SER A 272 1.51 -11.84 12.02
N ASP A 273 1.86 -12.87 12.79
CA ASP A 273 1.12 -14.14 12.80
C ASP A 273 -0.22 -14.02 13.54
N THR A 274 -0.39 -13.00 14.38
CA THR A 274 -1.60 -12.76 15.16
C THR A 274 -2.17 -11.37 14.92
N PHE A 275 -3.48 -11.24 15.00
CA PHE A 275 -4.14 -9.94 14.90
C PHE A 275 -3.71 -9.02 16.04
N ARG A 276 -3.28 -7.81 15.67
CA ARG A 276 -2.97 -6.73 16.60
C ARG A 276 -3.56 -5.44 16.10
N VAL A 277 -4.02 -4.61 17.02
CA VAL A 277 -4.52 -3.26 16.73
C VAL A 277 -3.97 -2.29 17.78
N ASP A 278 -3.49 -1.15 17.32
CA ASP A 278 -3.09 -0.06 18.22
C ASP A 278 -4.34 0.59 18.84
N PRO A 279 -4.38 0.85 20.16
CA PRO A 279 -5.54 1.46 20.83
C PRO A 279 -5.98 2.80 20.23
N HIS A 280 -5.07 3.51 19.58
CA HIS A 280 -5.33 4.79 18.93
C HIS A 280 -5.51 4.67 17.42
N ASN A 281 -5.48 3.46 16.86
CA ASN A 281 -5.48 3.19 15.43
C ASN A 281 -4.45 4.03 14.65
N ALA A 282 -3.27 4.22 15.25
CA ALA A 282 -2.16 4.93 14.63
C ALA A 282 -1.62 4.19 13.39
N LEU A 283 -1.75 2.86 13.37
CA LEU A 283 -1.46 2.00 12.22
C LEU A 283 -2.73 1.29 11.75
N HIS A 284 -2.81 1.01 10.47
CA HIS A 284 -3.82 0.10 9.94
C HIS A 284 -3.54 -1.33 10.39
N ALA A 285 -4.59 -2.06 10.76
CA ALA A 285 -4.53 -3.48 11.11
C ALA A 285 -5.31 -4.28 10.06
N PHE A 286 -4.61 -4.99 9.19
CA PHE A 286 -5.19 -5.70 8.06
C PHE A 286 -4.80 -7.18 8.06
N ALA A 287 -5.55 -8.01 7.35
CA ALA A 287 -5.13 -9.36 7.01
C ALA A 287 -3.97 -9.29 6.00
N HIS A 288 -3.05 -10.25 6.08
CA HIS A 288 -1.92 -10.35 5.17
C HIS A 288 -2.15 -11.44 4.11
N ALA A 289 -1.49 -11.27 2.96
CA ALA A 289 -1.60 -12.20 1.83
C ALA A 289 -0.91 -13.56 2.05
N ASP A 290 -0.18 -13.76 3.15
CA ASP A 290 0.38 -15.05 3.56
C ASP A 290 -0.54 -15.90 4.45
N GLY A 291 -1.71 -15.37 4.79
CA GLY A 291 -2.69 -15.99 5.69
C GLY A 291 -2.65 -15.44 7.12
N GLY A 292 -1.68 -14.62 7.46
CA GLY A 292 -1.55 -13.91 8.73
C GLY A 292 -2.23 -12.55 8.74
N PHE A 293 -1.59 -11.61 9.45
CA PHE A 293 -2.02 -10.22 9.57
C PHE A 293 -0.84 -9.27 9.35
N HIS A 294 -1.11 -7.97 9.27
CA HIS A 294 -0.07 -6.97 9.27
C HIS A 294 -0.52 -5.66 9.89
N LEU A 295 0.44 -4.91 10.40
CA LEU A 295 0.29 -3.51 10.73
C LEU A 295 0.91 -2.66 9.62
N MET A 296 0.25 -1.56 9.25
CA MET A 296 0.76 -0.69 8.21
C MET A 296 0.68 0.78 8.60
N GLY A 297 1.84 1.44 8.61
CA GLY A 297 1.96 2.88 8.68
C GLY A 297 2.03 3.49 7.27
N CYS A 298 1.22 4.51 7.01
CA CYS A 298 1.21 5.26 5.76
C CYS A 298 1.62 6.71 6.03
N MET A 299 2.78 7.10 5.55
CA MET A 299 3.30 8.46 5.59
C MET A 299 2.99 9.16 4.26
N LEU A 300 2.37 10.35 4.30
CA LEU A 300 1.90 11.03 3.09
C LEU A 300 3.03 11.65 2.26
N SER A 301 4.11 12.09 2.91
CA SER A 301 5.24 12.75 2.24
C SER A 301 6.56 12.15 2.70
N ALA A 302 7.19 11.32 1.85
CA ALA A 302 8.48 10.68 2.11
C ALA A 302 9.54 11.16 1.11
N ALA A 303 9.83 10.43 0.03
CA ALA A 303 10.79 10.92 -0.97
C ALA A 303 10.29 12.18 -1.70
N SER A 304 8.98 12.47 -1.67
CA SER A 304 8.45 13.76 -2.12
C SER A 304 9.00 14.95 -1.33
N CYS A 305 9.33 14.79 -0.04
CA CYS A 305 10.01 15.84 0.73
C CYS A 305 11.38 16.18 0.14
N ASN A 306 12.15 15.15 -0.22
CA ASN A 306 13.45 15.35 -0.85
C ASN A 306 13.31 15.99 -2.24
N LYS A 307 12.32 15.55 -3.02
CA LYS A 307 12.03 16.16 -4.33
C LYS A 307 11.63 17.62 -4.19
N TRP A 308 10.68 17.94 -3.32
CA TRP A 308 10.26 19.32 -3.03
C TRP A 308 11.44 20.19 -2.57
N TRP A 309 12.26 19.67 -1.64
CA TRP A 309 13.44 20.39 -1.15
C TRP A 309 14.44 20.71 -2.26
N MET A 310 14.79 19.70 -3.06
CA MET A 310 15.77 19.85 -4.14
C MET A 310 15.23 20.68 -5.30
N GLU A 311 14.11 20.29 -5.89
CA GLU A 311 13.61 20.86 -7.14
C GLU A 311 12.90 22.20 -6.94
N ASP A 312 12.04 22.33 -5.89
CA ASP A 312 11.21 23.50 -5.69
C ASP A 312 11.90 24.56 -4.84
N ILE A 313 12.66 24.17 -3.82
CA ILE A 313 13.33 25.13 -2.90
C ILE A 313 14.73 25.44 -3.36
N LEU A 314 15.60 24.45 -3.55
CA LEU A 314 17.00 24.67 -3.95
C LEU A 314 17.15 24.95 -5.44
N ARG A 315 16.15 24.61 -6.25
CA ARG A 315 16.20 24.71 -7.72
C ARG A 315 17.37 23.92 -8.31
N ASP A 316 17.65 22.76 -7.74
CA ASP A 316 18.74 21.86 -8.09
C ASP A 316 18.18 20.46 -8.33
N SER A 317 18.73 19.76 -9.29
CA SER A 317 18.35 18.37 -9.62
C SER A 317 19.47 17.36 -9.34
N ASP A 318 20.64 17.82 -8.88
CA ASP A 318 21.75 16.95 -8.52
C ASP A 318 21.67 16.53 -7.05
N TYR A 319 20.83 15.55 -6.79
CA TYR A 319 20.62 14.97 -5.46
C TYR A 319 21.92 14.39 -4.87
N ALA A 320 22.79 13.83 -5.72
CA ALA A 320 24.02 13.21 -5.27
C ALA A 320 25.03 14.26 -4.79
N ALA A 321 25.19 15.35 -5.55
CA ALA A 321 26.06 16.46 -5.17
C ALA A 321 25.60 17.13 -3.87
N ALA A 322 24.30 17.41 -3.74
CA ALA A 322 23.75 18.01 -2.52
C ALA A 322 23.98 17.13 -1.28
N GLN A 323 23.85 15.81 -1.43
CA GLN A 323 24.08 14.86 -0.33
C GLN A 323 25.57 14.68 -0.03
N ALA A 324 26.46 14.83 -1.01
CA ALA A 324 27.90 14.75 -0.81
C ALA A 324 28.47 15.94 0.01
N GLU A 325 27.72 17.03 0.14
CA GLU A 325 28.06 18.14 1.06
C GLU A 325 27.95 17.75 2.54
N ILE A 326 27.13 16.72 2.86
CA ILE A 326 26.92 16.25 4.23
C ILE A 326 28.10 15.39 4.66
N GLN A 327 28.83 15.85 5.67
CA GLN A 327 29.98 15.12 6.19
C GLN A 327 29.52 13.92 7.05
N PRO A 328 30.15 12.75 6.95
CA PRO A 328 29.78 11.57 7.76
C PRO A 328 29.78 11.84 9.27
N GLU A 329 30.67 12.70 9.75
CA GLU A 329 30.83 13.07 11.16
C GLU A 329 29.66 13.94 11.66
N ALA A 330 28.90 14.58 10.75
CA ALA A 330 27.72 15.38 11.08
C ALA A 330 26.47 14.51 11.33
N LEU A 331 26.49 13.24 10.89
CA LEU A 331 25.36 12.35 11.07
C LEU A 331 25.05 12.14 12.56
N GLY A 332 23.76 12.26 12.93
CA GLY A 332 23.30 12.19 14.29
C GLY A 332 23.70 13.36 15.19
N ARG A 333 24.30 14.45 14.64
CA ARG A 333 24.75 15.63 15.38
C ARG A 333 24.19 16.95 14.90
N ASN A 334 23.37 16.92 13.86
CA ASN A 334 22.74 18.11 13.32
C ASN A 334 21.81 18.77 14.36
N HIS A 335 21.88 20.09 14.49
CA HIS A 335 21.02 20.86 15.40
C HIS A 335 19.65 21.21 14.78
N VAL A 336 19.51 21.06 13.45
CA VAL A 336 18.27 21.29 12.73
C VAL A 336 17.42 20.04 12.68
N PHE A 337 16.11 20.21 12.85
CA PHE A 337 15.08 19.16 12.68
C PHE A 337 14.09 19.55 11.60
N TYR A 338 13.51 18.56 10.98
CA TYR A 338 12.46 18.73 9.99
C TYR A 338 11.28 17.80 10.25
N LEU A 339 10.06 18.36 10.36
CA LEU A 339 8.81 17.59 10.33
C LEU A 339 8.38 17.45 8.85
N PRO A 340 8.20 16.22 8.33
CA PRO A 340 7.99 16.00 6.89
C PRO A 340 6.51 16.13 6.43
N TYR A 341 5.66 16.85 7.14
CA TYR A 341 4.21 16.82 6.97
C TYR A 341 3.69 17.84 5.93
N LEU A 342 4.23 17.79 4.69
CA LEU A 342 3.88 18.72 3.60
C LEU A 342 2.40 18.70 3.24
N MET A 343 1.75 17.52 3.35
CA MET A 343 0.33 17.33 2.98
C MET A 343 -0.55 16.94 4.17
N GLY A 344 -0.17 17.34 5.39
CA GLY A 344 -0.70 16.70 6.59
C GLY A 344 -0.03 15.35 6.82
N GLU A 345 -0.52 14.57 7.78
CA GLU A 345 0.02 13.23 7.99
C GLU A 345 -1.09 12.24 8.41
N ARG A 346 -0.93 10.99 7.96
CA ARG A 346 -1.78 9.88 8.33
C ARG A 346 -1.16 9.14 9.53
N SER A 347 -0.28 8.22 9.30
CA SER A 347 0.31 7.42 10.37
C SER A 347 1.59 8.05 10.95
N PRO A 348 1.77 8.05 12.27
CA PRO A 348 0.84 7.56 13.28
C PRO A 348 -0.08 8.65 13.87
N ILE A 349 0.03 9.91 13.44
CA ILE A 349 -0.58 11.06 14.12
C ILE A 349 -2.00 11.40 13.67
N ASN A 350 -2.43 10.92 12.51
CA ASN A 350 -3.77 11.10 11.92
C ASN A 350 -4.24 12.57 11.94
N ASP A 351 -3.38 13.51 11.51
CA ASP A 351 -3.67 14.96 11.51
C ASP A 351 -3.48 15.58 10.12
N THR A 352 -4.58 15.85 9.45
CA THR A 352 -4.60 16.52 8.14
C THR A 352 -4.16 17.99 8.21
N ASN A 353 -4.14 18.60 9.40
CA ASN A 353 -3.69 19.97 9.61
C ASN A 353 -2.19 20.07 9.90
N ALA A 354 -1.51 18.97 10.15
CA ALA A 354 -0.06 18.97 10.34
C ALA A 354 0.64 19.60 9.13
N ARG A 355 1.72 20.31 9.36
CA ARG A 355 2.51 21.00 8.31
C ARG A 355 3.99 20.72 8.48
N ALA A 356 4.70 20.73 7.36
CA ALA A 356 6.15 20.65 7.37
C ALA A 356 6.75 21.86 8.11
N THR A 357 7.81 21.57 8.89
CA THR A 357 8.42 22.59 9.74
C THR A 357 9.89 22.31 9.93
N PHE A 358 10.75 23.32 9.68
CA PHE A 358 12.12 23.31 10.14
C PHE A 358 12.22 23.99 11.51
N THR A 359 13.01 23.45 12.41
CA THR A 359 13.29 24.04 13.73
C THR A 359 14.74 23.84 14.15
N GLY A 360 15.27 24.68 15.04
CA GLY A 360 16.65 24.60 15.53
C GLY A 360 17.65 25.38 14.68
N MET A 361 17.24 26.12 13.66
CA MET A 361 18.15 26.90 12.80
C MET A 361 18.83 28.05 13.57
N THR A 362 20.10 28.28 13.25
CA THR A 362 20.92 29.40 13.74
C THR A 362 21.53 30.14 12.55
N MET A 363 22.28 31.22 12.80
CA MET A 363 22.98 31.94 11.72
C MET A 363 24.05 31.10 11.01
N ASP A 364 24.53 30.05 11.66
CA ASP A 364 25.56 29.14 11.10
C ASP A 364 24.94 27.94 10.33
N THR A 365 23.62 27.85 10.28
CA THR A 365 22.93 26.77 9.59
C THR A 365 23.19 26.83 8.09
N THR A 366 23.72 25.75 7.54
CA THR A 366 24.05 25.62 6.13
C THR A 366 22.95 24.91 5.33
N ARG A 367 23.07 24.97 4.01
CA ARG A 367 22.24 24.16 3.09
C ARG A 367 22.39 22.66 3.38
N ALA A 368 23.60 22.20 3.67
CA ALA A 368 23.90 20.81 3.99
C ALA A 368 23.17 20.36 5.28
N ASP A 369 23.17 21.21 6.33
CA ASP A 369 22.42 20.92 7.58
C ASP A 369 20.92 20.78 7.33
N MET A 370 20.34 21.64 6.50
CA MET A 370 18.91 21.58 6.17
C MET A 370 18.58 20.35 5.31
N THR A 371 19.43 20.00 4.35
CA THR A 371 19.29 18.79 3.53
C THR A 371 19.38 17.53 4.40
N GLN A 372 20.35 17.48 5.32
CA GLN A 372 20.47 16.40 6.29
C GLN A 372 19.23 16.31 7.19
N ALA A 373 18.76 17.42 7.74
CA ALA A 373 17.57 17.46 8.59
C ALA A 373 16.33 16.94 7.87
N MET A 374 16.19 17.23 6.56
CA MET A 374 15.07 16.74 5.75
C MET A 374 15.15 15.20 5.60
N LEU A 375 16.33 14.62 5.28
CA LEU A 375 16.51 13.17 5.17
C LEU A 375 16.27 12.46 6.51
N GLU A 376 16.79 13.02 7.60
CA GLU A 376 16.62 12.52 8.97
C GLU A 376 15.17 12.62 9.43
N GLY A 377 14.48 13.73 9.13
CA GLY A 377 13.08 13.95 9.52
C GLY A 377 12.12 12.92 8.92
N VAL A 378 12.31 12.56 7.64
CA VAL A 378 11.58 11.47 7.00
C VAL A 378 11.88 10.13 7.68
N ALA A 379 13.15 9.87 8.01
CA ALA A 379 13.54 8.64 8.71
C ALA A 379 12.93 8.55 10.12
N PHE A 380 12.89 9.66 10.87
CA PHE A 380 12.24 9.72 12.19
C PHE A 380 10.74 9.48 12.11
N ALA A 381 10.04 10.06 11.13
CA ALA A 381 8.61 9.85 10.96
C ALA A 381 8.28 8.39 10.56
N LEU A 382 9.14 7.73 9.77
CA LEU A 382 9.01 6.28 9.53
C LEU A 382 9.25 5.48 10.81
N ARG A 383 10.22 5.89 11.65
CA ARG A 383 10.47 5.28 12.95
C ARG A 383 9.26 5.36 13.87
N ASP A 384 8.49 6.44 13.87
CA ASP A 384 7.27 6.57 14.67
C ASP A 384 6.33 5.39 14.44
N SER A 385 6.12 4.96 13.19
CA SER A 385 5.29 3.78 12.88
C SER A 385 5.92 2.46 13.37
N VAL A 386 7.23 2.32 13.29
CA VAL A 386 7.95 1.15 13.81
C VAL A 386 7.82 1.06 15.32
N GLU A 387 7.95 2.19 16.04
CA GLU A 387 7.83 2.23 17.50
C GLU A 387 6.41 1.91 17.99
N VAL A 388 5.36 2.31 17.25
CA VAL A 388 3.98 1.87 17.55
C VAL A 388 3.88 0.35 17.49
N ALA A 389 4.40 -0.29 16.44
CA ALA A 389 4.36 -1.75 16.34
C ALA A 389 5.20 -2.44 17.42
N ARG A 390 6.38 -1.89 17.75
CA ARG A 390 7.21 -2.37 18.88
C ARG A 390 6.48 -2.29 20.21
N SER A 391 5.71 -1.23 20.45
CA SER A 391 4.91 -1.06 21.67
C SER A 391 3.79 -2.10 21.81
N LEU A 392 3.35 -2.70 20.70
CA LEU A 392 2.40 -3.82 20.66
C LEU A 392 3.07 -5.20 20.83
N GLY A 393 4.37 -5.22 21.17
CA GLY A 393 5.14 -6.44 21.44
C GLY A 393 5.72 -7.12 20.20
N LEU A 394 5.72 -6.45 19.03
CA LEU A 394 6.38 -6.97 17.83
C LEU A 394 7.88 -6.72 17.87
N ALA A 395 8.67 -7.79 17.84
CA ALA A 395 10.11 -7.69 17.60
C ALA A 395 10.34 -7.53 16.09
N ILE A 396 10.97 -6.42 15.70
CA ILE A 396 11.27 -6.11 14.30
C ILE A 396 12.80 -6.11 14.13
N PRO A 397 13.40 -7.28 13.80
CA PRO A 397 14.85 -7.42 13.79
C PRO A 397 15.51 -6.85 12.54
N ARG A 398 14.80 -6.70 11.44
CA ARG A 398 15.29 -6.18 10.15
C ARG A 398 14.13 -5.76 9.25
N SER A 399 14.44 -4.98 8.21
CA SER A 399 13.46 -4.59 7.19
C SER A 399 14.05 -4.76 5.80
N THR A 400 13.21 -5.08 4.81
CA THR A 400 13.54 -4.79 3.41
C THR A 400 13.30 -3.31 3.15
N LEU A 401 14.09 -2.71 2.26
CA LEU A 401 13.96 -1.30 1.85
C LEU A 401 13.82 -1.23 0.33
N CYS A 402 12.77 -0.59 -0.14
CA CYS A 402 12.50 -0.39 -1.57
C CYS A 402 12.02 1.05 -1.86
N GLY A 403 11.73 1.33 -3.12
CA GLY A 403 11.30 2.65 -3.60
C GLY A 403 12.46 3.56 -4.03
N GLY A 404 12.10 4.70 -4.64
CA GLY A 404 13.10 5.61 -5.25
C GLY A 404 14.13 6.17 -4.28
N GLY A 405 13.75 6.45 -3.04
CA GLY A 405 14.65 6.96 -2.00
C GLY A 405 15.70 5.95 -1.55
N SER A 406 15.44 4.65 -1.72
CA SER A 406 16.41 3.58 -1.42
C SER A 406 17.67 3.63 -2.30
N LYS A 407 17.65 4.39 -3.40
CA LYS A 407 18.79 4.54 -4.28
C LYS A 407 19.92 5.40 -3.70
N SER A 408 19.62 6.24 -2.69
CA SER A 408 20.62 7.08 -2.01
C SER A 408 21.39 6.28 -0.95
N PRO A 409 22.71 6.07 -1.09
CA PRO A 409 23.52 5.40 -0.08
C PRO A 409 23.49 6.12 1.28
N LEU A 410 23.56 7.45 1.26
CA LEU A 410 23.50 8.26 2.48
C LEU A 410 22.16 8.06 3.21
N TRP A 411 21.04 8.10 2.47
CA TRP A 411 19.72 7.93 3.09
C TRP A 411 19.50 6.54 3.67
N ARG A 412 20.06 5.50 3.01
CA ARG A 412 20.07 4.12 3.57
C ARG A 412 20.82 4.07 4.89
N THR A 413 22.00 4.70 4.98
CA THR A 413 22.79 4.79 6.21
C THR A 413 22.01 5.50 7.30
N ILE A 414 21.40 6.66 7.00
CA ILE A 414 20.54 7.39 7.95
C ILE A 414 19.41 6.50 8.45
N LEU A 415 18.67 5.88 7.54
CA LEU A 415 17.53 5.01 7.86
C LEU A 415 17.92 3.83 8.74
N ALA A 416 19.00 3.08 8.39
CA ALA A 416 19.44 1.94 9.18
C ALA A 416 19.76 2.34 10.62
N ASN A 417 20.43 3.48 10.80
CA ASN A 417 20.83 3.97 12.11
C ASN A 417 19.68 4.62 12.89
N VAL A 418 18.79 5.36 12.22
CA VAL A 418 17.59 5.90 12.86
C VAL A 418 16.65 4.80 13.35
N LEU A 419 16.49 3.73 12.55
CA LEU A 419 15.61 2.60 12.89
C LEU A 419 16.27 1.59 13.84
N GLY A 420 17.62 1.63 13.93
CA GLY A 420 18.41 0.70 14.75
C GLY A 420 18.27 -0.75 14.29
N MET A 421 18.17 -0.99 12.97
CA MET A 421 18.03 -2.33 12.39
C MET A 421 18.64 -2.45 11.00
N PRO A 422 19.13 -3.64 10.61
CA PRO A 422 19.60 -3.90 9.25
C PRO A 422 18.53 -3.65 8.20
N LEU A 423 18.94 -3.07 7.06
CA LEU A 423 18.09 -2.84 5.89
C LEU A 423 18.59 -3.67 4.72
N ASP A 424 17.76 -4.59 4.27
CA ASP A 424 18.01 -5.47 3.13
C ASP A 424 17.49 -4.84 1.84
N LEU A 425 18.33 -4.71 0.83
CA LEU A 425 17.99 -4.22 -0.50
C LEU A 425 17.76 -5.39 -1.44
N PRO A 426 16.54 -5.64 -1.92
CA PRO A 426 16.29 -6.75 -2.85
C PRO A 426 16.93 -6.48 -4.23
N VAL A 427 17.32 -7.56 -4.91
CA VAL A 427 17.86 -7.51 -6.29
C VAL A 427 16.79 -7.01 -7.26
N THR A 428 15.56 -7.42 -7.06
CA THR A 428 14.44 -7.18 -7.97
C THR A 428 13.39 -6.32 -7.31
N GLU A 429 13.12 -5.15 -7.89
CA GLU A 429 12.02 -4.27 -7.50
C GLU A 429 10.86 -4.41 -8.50
N GLN A 430 10.34 -5.64 -8.67
CA GLN A 430 9.21 -5.88 -9.60
C GLN A 430 7.85 -5.45 -9.03
N GLY A 431 7.84 -5.04 -7.76
CA GLY A 431 6.66 -4.51 -7.10
C GLY A 431 5.56 -5.54 -6.85
N PRO A 432 4.31 -5.05 -6.66
CA PRO A 432 3.18 -5.88 -6.30
C PRO A 432 2.84 -6.98 -7.32
N GLY A 433 3.08 -6.73 -8.62
CA GLY A 433 2.85 -7.72 -9.67
C GLY A 433 3.66 -9.00 -9.50
N TYR A 434 4.90 -8.89 -8.99
CA TYR A 434 5.71 -10.08 -8.69
C TYR A 434 5.12 -10.88 -7.52
N GLY A 435 4.70 -10.19 -6.46
CA GLY A 435 3.97 -10.84 -5.37
C GLY A 435 2.70 -11.55 -5.84
N ALA A 436 1.94 -10.92 -6.75
CA ALA A 436 0.79 -11.58 -7.38
C ALA A 436 1.18 -12.87 -8.12
N ALA A 437 2.29 -12.87 -8.89
CA ALA A 437 2.77 -14.08 -9.54
C ALA A 437 3.14 -15.19 -8.52
N LEU A 438 3.76 -14.84 -7.39
CA LEU A 438 4.05 -15.80 -6.31
C LEU A 438 2.77 -16.38 -5.68
N LEU A 439 1.72 -15.55 -5.51
CA LEU A 439 0.40 -16.02 -5.07
C LEU A 439 -0.21 -17.01 -6.09
N ALA A 440 -0.07 -16.74 -7.38
CA ALA A 440 -0.49 -17.68 -8.43
C ALA A 440 0.30 -18.99 -8.38
N MET A 441 1.61 -18.95 -8.10
CA MET A 441 2.44 -20.15 -7.87
C MET A 441 1.89 -20.99 -6.72
N ALA A 442 1.55 -20.34 -5.60
CA ALA A 442 0.98 -21.01 -4.43
C ALA A 442 -0.36 -21.66 -4.76
N ALA A 443 -1.26 -20.95 -5.47
CA ALA A 443 -2.55 -21.48 -5.92
C ALA A 443 -2.40 -22.71 -6.85
N CYS A 444 -1.30 -22.78 -7.63
CA CYS A 444 -0.98 -23.86 -8.52
C CYS A 444 -0.15 -25.00 -7.85
N GLY A 445 0.03 -24.96 -6.53
CA GLY A 445 0.64 -26.02 -5.75
C GLY A 445 2.17 -26.06 -5.76
N ALA A 446 2.84 -24.96 -6.10
CA ALA A 446 4.31 -24.87 -6.09
C ALA A 446 4.92 -24.74 -4.68
N GLY A 447 4.10 -24.48 -3.66
CA GLY A 447 4.49 -24.29 -2.26
C GLY A 447 3.52 -23.35 -1.57
N SER A 448 3.72 -23.08 -0.29
CA SER A 448 2.95 -22.03 0.40
C SER A 448 3.41 -20.64 -0.03
N ALA A 449 2.51 -19.63 0.05
CA ALA A 449 2.84 -18.25 -0.29
C ALA A 449 4.05 -17.74 0.52
N ALA A 450 4.13 -18.09 1.81
CA ALA A 450 5.22 -17.69 2.68
C ALA A 450 6.57 -18.37 2.33
N GLU A 451 6.56 -19.65 1.96
CA GLU A 451 7.77 -20.35 1.50
C GLU A 451 8.29 -19.76 0.19
N LEU A 452 7.40 -19.56 -0.79
CA LEU A 452 7.74 -18.95 -2.07
C LEU A 452 8.30 -17.53 -1.89
N ALA A 453 7.65 -16.71 -1.08
CA ALA A 453 8.10 -15.35 -0.79
C ALA A 453 9.53 -15.33 -0.20
N ARG A 454 9.85 -16.25 0.72
CA ARG A 454 11.19 -16.34 1.33
C ARG A 454 12.23 -16.90 0.36
N SER A 455 11.89 -17.93 -0.40
CA SER A 455 12.85 -18.63 -1.29
C SER A 455 13.20 -17.83 -2.54
N MET A 456 12.26 -17.00 -3.02
CA MET A 456 12.45 -16.16 -4.20
C MET A 456 13.09 -14.80 -3.89
N LEU A 457 13.17 -14.41 -2.62
CA LEU A 457 13.82 -13.17 -2.21
C LEU A 457 15.34 -13.30 -2.38
N GLN A 458 15.91 -12.44 -3.20
CA GLN A 458 17.37 -12.30 -3.35
C GLN A 458 17.78 -10.92 -2.84
N ILE A 459 18.71 -10.87 -1.89
CA ILE A 459 19.23 -9.64 -1.31
C ILE A 459 20.52 -9.26 -2.04
N LYS A 460 20.56 -8.04 -2.57
CA LYS A 460 21.72 -7.46 -3.24
C LYS A 460 22.75 -6.91 -2.25
N GLU A 461 22.26 -6.28 -1.20
CA GLU A 461 23.05 -5.55 -0.22
C GLU A 461 22.28 -5.48 1.10
N THR A 462 22.99 -5.52 2.22
CA THR A 462 22.44 -5.23 3.55
C THR A 462 23.20 -4.04 4.13
N VAL A 463 22.48 -3.02 4.59
CA VAL A 463 23.04 -1.87 5.29
C VAL A 463 22.86 -2.12 6.79
N GLU A 464 23.98 -2.36 7.48
CA GLU A 464 24.00 -2.60 8.93
C GLU A 464 24.03 -1.26 9.69
N PRO A 465 23.29 -1.13 10.82
CA PRO A 465 23.40 0.04 11.68
C PRO A 465 24.73 0.03 12.46
N ASP A 466 25.32 1.22 12.64
CA ASP A 466 26.43 1.42 13.56
C ASP A 466 25.87 1.71 14.96
N PRO A 467 26.22 0.92 16.00
CA PRO A 467 25.69 1.13 17.34
C PRO A 467 25.98 2.51 17.93
N ALA A 468 27.13 3.11 17.64
CA ALA A 468 27.48 4.43 18.12
C ALA A 468 26.63 5.52 17.45
N LEU A 469 26.44 5.43 16.14
CA LEU A 469 25.58 6.34 15.40
C LEU A 469 24.09 6.16 15.74
N THR A 470 23.65 4.92 15.95
CA THR A 470 22.29 4.61 16.41
C THR A 470 21.99 5.29 17.75
N ALA A 471 22.92 5.25 18.71
CA ALA A 471 22.75 5.90 20.00
C ALA A 471 22.62 7.44 19.87
N LEU A 472 23.35 8.07 18.93
CA LEU A 472 23.18 9.49 18.62
C LEU A 472 21.78 9.78 18.04
N TYR A 473 21.31 8.95 17.13
CA TYR A 473 19.96 9.09 16.56
C TYR A 473 18.85 8.79 17.58
N ASP A 474 19.05 7.90 18.55
CA ASP A 474 18.09 7.67 19.62
C ASP A 474 17.88 8.93 20.47
N ALA A 475 18.96 9.63 20.81
CA ALA A 475 18.88 10.90 21.53
C ALA A 475 18.15 11.98 20.69
N ARG A 476 18.46 12.08 19.42
CA ARG A 476 17.80 13.03 18.51
C ARG A 476 16.32 12.69 18.27
N TYR A 477 15.98 11.41 18.17
CA TYR A 477 14.60 10.97 18.03
C TYR A 477 13.75 11.33 19.26
N ALA A 478 14.33 11.29 20.46
CA ALA A 478 13.66 11.74 21.68
C ALA A 478 13.26 13.23 21.61
N GLU A 479 14.11 14.09 21.01
CA GLU A 479 13.81 15.50 20.77
C GLU A 479 12.79 15.66 19.60
N PHE A 480 12.96 14.93 18.50
CA PHE A 480 12.05 14.98 17.35
C PHE A 480 10.58 14.75 17.76
N LYS A 481 10.33 13.77 18.62
CA LYS A 481 8.97 13.45 19.08
C LYS A 481 8.26 14.60 19.82
N GLN A 482 8.99 15.59 20.32
CA GLN A 482 8.43 16.73 21.05
C GLN A 482 7.93 17.82 20.08
N ILE A 483 8.40 17.85 18.83
CA ILE A 483 8.16 18.98 17.90
C ILE A 483 6.69 19.01 17.45
N TYR A 484 6.13 17.88 17.00
CA TYR A 484 4.73 17.86 16.57
C TYR A 484 3.75 18.24 17.68
N PRO A 485 3.82 17.69 18.91
CA PRO A 485 2.95 18.13 20.01
C PRO A 485 3.06 19.63 20.31
N ALA A 486 4.26 20.21 20.24
CA ALA A 486 4.48 21.63 20.43
C ALA A 486 3.85 22.50 19.32
N CYS A 487 3.81 21.99 18.08
CA CYS A 487 3.27 22.71 16.92
C CYS A 487 1.78 22.45 16.66
N LYS A 488 1.18 21.41 17.22
CA LYS A 488 -0.18 20.93 16.91
C LYS A 488 -1.24 22.03 16.96
N THR A 489 -1.24 22.83 18.03
CA THR A 489 -2.20 23.93 18.18
C THR A 489 -2.00 24.99 17.11
N LEU A 490 -0.76 25.30 16.76
CA LEU A 490 -0.45 26.24 15.69
C LEU A 490 -0.96 25.73 14.34
N PHE A 491 -0.74 24.47 14.01
CA PHE A 491 -1.23 23.86 12.77
C PHE A 491 -2.75 23.93 12.66
N ALA A 492 -3.47 23.62 13.74
CA ALA A 492 -4.93 23.73 13.78
C ALA A 492 -5.42 25.19 13.58
N ASN A 493 -4.68 26.17 14.07
CA ASN A 493 -5.02 27.58 13.87
C ASN A 493 -4.73 28.05 12.45
N LEU A 494 -3.60 27.63 11.86
CA LEU A 494 -3.26 27.94 10.47
C LEU A 494 -4.31 27.37 9.50
N ALA A 495 -4.81 26.16 9.76
CA ALA A 495 -5.85 25.56 8.94
C ALA A 495 -7.19 26.33 8.97
N LYS A 496 -7.54 26.99 10.08
CA LYS A 496 -8.74 27.84 10.22
C LYS A 496 -8.61 29.18 9.50
N GLY A 497 -7.39 29.67 9.33
CA GLY A 497 -7.11 30.96 8.68
C GLY A 497 -6.80 30.85 7.18
N ALA A 498 -6.68 29.62 6.66
CA ALA A 498 -6.47 29.35 5.25
C ALA A 498 -7.84 29.35 4.51
N VAL A 499 -8.46 30.54 4.39
CA VAL A 499 -9.63 30.80 3.56
C VAL A 499 -9.21 31.63 2.35
#